data_0b9ebafb8d2b66b7cb3fd2624cce564b
#
_entry.id   0b9ebafb8d2b66b7cb3fd2624cce564b
#
_cell.length_a   1.000
_cell.length_b   1.000
_cell.length_c   1.000
_cell.angle_alpha   90.00
_cell.angle_beta   90.00
_cell.angle_gamma   90.00
#
_symmetry.space_group_name_H-M   'P 1'
#
loop_
_entity.id
_entity.type
_entity.pdbx_description
1 polymer ?
#
loop_
_entity_poly.entity_id
_entity_poly.type
_entity_poly.pdbx_seq_one_letter_code
_entity_poly.pdbx_strand_id
1 'polypeptide(L)'
;MDARWKAQIKRVLNVFWHIPPCGDIYMFHHVTLHPTVERSTCKLETDAFVKFLDSHGPYAPLDQVAGDKSYARRGAITFDDGLEDTYTVAYPILRERRIPFTVFVLSHTVGMPGYLSREQLLELSKDPLVTVGVHGSRHRILTECTPEEQAEEIFASKQRLEALLGKKCDLFAYSHGQYNENILKLTAFAGYRKAFAVAGRPLNRHFDKGPYAYPRESVEEDTRPMFGL
;
A
#
# COMPACT_ATOMS: atom_id res chain seq x y z
N MET A 1 24.56 -3.65 -34.93
CA MET A 1 23.71 -2.57 -34.38
C MET A 1 24.51 -1.29 -34.36
N ASP A 2 24.08 -0.29 -35.12
CA ASP A 2 24.79 0.96 -35.40
C ASP A 2 24.94 1.79 -34.08
N ALA A 3 26.09 2.43 -33.92
CA ALA A 3 26.41 3.30 -32.76
C ALA A 3 25.40 4.45 -32.61
N ARG A 4 24.81 4.91 -33.72
CA ARG A 4 23.76 5.94 -33.74
C ARG A 4 22.47 5.47 -33.08
N TRP A 5 22.08 4.21 -33.30
CA TRP A 5 20.90 3.60 -32.68
C TRP A 5 21.07 3.46 -31.16
N LYS A 6 22.26 3.01 -30.70
CA LYS A 6 22.59 2.95 -29.26
C LYS A 6 22.56 4.32 -28.59
N ALA A 7 23.08 5.36 -29.26
CA ALA A 7 23.03 6.74 -28.78
C ALA A 7 21.61 7.29 -28.73
N GLN A 8 20.76 6.93 -29.67
CA GLN A 8 19.37 7.35 -29.72
C GLN A 8 18.52 6.67 -28.69
N ILE A 9 18.71 5.34 -28.42
CA ILE A 9 18.11 4.62 -27.31
C ILE A 9 18.55 5.22 -25.98
N LYS A 10 19.85 5.50 -25.81
CA LYS A 10 20.36 6.12 -24.57
C LYS A 10 19.78 7.52 -24.33
N ARG A 11 19.54 8.29 -25.41
CA ARG A 11 18.90 9.61 -25.35
C ARG A 11 17.42 9.53 -25.02
N VAL A 12 16.69 8.56 -25.58
CA VAL A 12 15.29 8.27 -25.27
C VAL A 12 15.17 7.75 -23.82
N LEU A 13 16.01 6.81 -23.41
CA LEU A 13 16.05 6.34 -22.03
C LEU A 13 16.38 7.47 -21.06
N ASN A 14 17.37 8.33 -21.35
CA ASN A 14 17.70 9.49 -20.50
C ASN A 14 16.52 10.48 -20.38
N VAL A 15 15.75 10.71 -21.45
CA VAL A 15 14.54 11.55 -21.36
C VAL A 15 13.49 10.90 -20.44
N PHE A 16 13.32 9.57 -20.49
CA PHE A 16 12.42 8.83 -19.59
C PHE A 16 12.90 8.80 -18.13
N TRP A 17 14.22 8.82 -17.90
CA TRP A 17 14.81 8.84 -16.55
C TRP A 17 14.81 10.23 -15.89
N HIS A 18 14.51 11.30 -16.64
CA HIS A 18 14.47 12.67 -16.11
C HIS A 18 13.05 13.17 -15.79
N ILE A 19 12.03 12.31 -15.90
CA ILE A 19 10.70 12.67 -15.42
C ILE A 19 10.74 12.51 -13.90
N PRO A 20 10.68 13.59 -13.12
CA PRO A 20 10.72 13.47 -11.67
C PRO A 20 9.52 12.66 -11.18
N PRO A 21 9.71 11.74 -10.22
CA PRO A 21 8.61 11.04 -9.59
C PRO A 21 7.65 12.04 -8.95
N CYS A 22 6.35 11.80 -9.05
CA CYS A 22 5.34 12.70 -8.52
C CYS A 22 4.94 12.38 -7.07
N GLY A 23 5.53 11.34 -6.49
CA GLY A 23 5.33 10.94 -5.10
C GLY A 23 5.77 9.50 -4.87
N ASP A 24 5.78 9.10 -3.63
CA ASP A 24 6.12 7.74 -3.23
C ASP A 24 4.98 7.20 -2.35
N ILE A 25 4.57 5.95 -2.56
CA ILE A 25 3.63 5.27 -1.70
C ILE A 25 4.38 4.12 -1.03
N TYR A 26 4.63 4.28 0.25
CA TYR A 26 5.37 3.32 1.05
C TYR A 26 4.44 2.30 1.68
N MET A 27 4.80 1.04 1.55
CA MET A 27 4.04 -0.10 2.08
C MET A 27 4.82 -0.76 3.20
N PHE A 28 4.17 -0.88 4.33
CA PHE A 28 4.64 -1.57 5.53
C PHE A 28 3.68 -2.71 5.88
N HIS A 29 4.18 -3.69 6.66
CA HIS A 29 3.36 -4.70 7.32
C HIS A 29 3.57 -4.59 8.83
N HIS A 30 4.62 -5.20 9.37
CA HIS A 30 4.92 -5.17 10.79
C HIS A 30 5.86 -4.02 11.18
N VAL A 31 5.55 -3.33 12.28
CA VAL A 31 6.49 -2.47 13.02
C VAL A 31 6.64 -3.03 14.43
N THR A 32 7.82 -3.54 14.75
CA THR A 32 8.06 -4.30 15.98
C THR A 32 8.91 -3.53 17.00
N LEU A 33 8.60 -3.70 18.30
CA LEU A 33 9.35 -3.05 19.39
C LEU A 33 10.75 -3.66 19.61
N HIS A 34 10.94 -4.93 19.25
CA HIS A 34 12.19 -5.65 19.49
C HIS A 34 12.61 -6.45 18.25
N PRO A 35 13.94 -6.65 18.06
CA PRO A 35 14.44 -7.57 17.06
C PRO A 35 13.82 -8.95 17.29
N THR A 36 13.04 -9.44 16.36
CA THR A 36 12.50 -10.78 16.46
C THR A 36 13.51 -11.77 15.90
N VAL A 37 13.80 -12.84 16.64
CA VAL A 37 14.70 -13.94 16.21
C VAL A 37 14.13 -14.67 14.98
N GLU A 38 12.83 -14.57 14.75
CA GLU A 38 12.18 -15.08 13.55
C GLU A 38 12.40 -14.14 12.37
N ARG A 39 13.13 -14.60 11.38
CA ARG A 39 13.30 -13.97 10.08
C ARG A 39 11.98 -13.99 9.29
N SER A 40 11.07 -13.10 9.65
CA SER A 40 9.93 -12.79 8.78
C SER A 40 10.33 -11.65 7.84
N THR A 41 10.07 -11.82 6.57
CA THR A 41 10.49 -10.91 5.49
C THR A 41 9.70 -9.60 5.43
N CYS A 42 8.76 -9.38 6.34
CA CYS A 42 7.83 -8.23 6.31
C CYS A 42 7.85 -7.44 7.62
N LYS A 43 9.03 -7.29 8.25
CA LYS A 43 9.15 -6.62 9.56
C LYS A 43 10.16 -5.48 9.50
N LEU A 44 9.81 -4.38 10.16
CA LEU A 44 10.70 -3.25 10.39
C LEU A 44 10.75 -2.95 11.89
N GLU A 45 11.94 -2.77 12.44
CA GLU A 45 12.09 -2.35 13.83
C GLU A 45 11.66 -0.90 14.03
N THR A 46 11.15 -0.58 15.21
CA THR A 46 10.63 0.76 15.54
C THR A 46 11.65 1.87 15.29
N ASP A 47 12.93 1.68 15.64
CA ASP A 47 13.98 2.67 15.41
C ASP A 47 14.24 2.89 13.91
N ALA A 48 14.20 1.83 13.11
CA ALA A 48 14.33 1.92 11.66
C ALA A 48 13.11 2.61 11.04
N PHE A 49 11.91 2.32 11.55
CA PHE A 49 10.68 2.98 11.14
C PHE A 49 10.73 4.49 11.44
N VAL A 50 11.15 4.90 12.63
CA VAL A 50 11.32 6.32 12.99
C VAL A 50 12.33 7.01 12.09
N LYS A 51 13.50 6.41 11.87
CA LYS A 51 14.52 6.95 10.94
C LYS A 51 14.00 7.08 9.52
N PHE A 52 13.20 6.11 9.07
CA PHE A 52 12.54 6.16 7.76
C PHE A 52 11.60 7.38 7.69
N LEU A 53 10.72 7.55 8.69
CA LEU A 53 9.80 8.68 8.73
C LEU A 53 10.52 10.05 8.72
N ASP A 54 11.65 10.17 9.42
CA ASP A 54 12.42 11.41 9.48
C ASP A 54 13.13 11.74 8.16
N SER A 55 13.42 10.74 7.32
CA SER A 55 14.21 10.90 6.09
C SER A 55 13.39 10.98 4.79
N HIS A 56 12.13 10.53 4.79
CA HIS A 56 11.32 10.37 3.57
C HIS A 56 10.09 11.30 3.48
N GLY A 57 9.93 12.24 4.42
CA GLY A 57 8.87 13.24 4.36
C GLY A 57 9.10 14.32 3.27
N PRO A 58 8.16 15.21 3.05
CA PRO A 58 6.89 15.34 3.77
C PRO A 58 5.84 14.32 3.35
N TYR A 59 4.88 14.03 4.25
CA TYR A 59 3.82 13.06 4.03
C TYR A 59 2.45 13.72 3.79
N ALA A 60 1.59 13.01 3.07
CA ALA A 60 0.22 13.41 2.82
C ALA A 60 -0.71 12.18 2.77
N PRO A 61 -2.04 12.36 2.91
CA PRO A 61 -3.00 11.28 2.75
C PRO A 61 -2.83 10.56 1.40
N LEU A 62 -2.93 9.25 1.43
CA LEU A 62 -2.74 8.39 0.25
C LEU A 62 -3.56 8.84 -0.96
N ASP A 63 -4.80 9.24 -0.72
CA ASP A 63 -5.70 9.68 -1.78
C ASP A 63 -5.22 10.97 -2.48
N GLN A 64 -4.57 11.86 -1.72
CA GLN A 64 -3.96 13.06 -2.28
C GLN A 64 -2.71 12.71 -3.10
N VAL A 65 -1.80 11.89 -2.55
CA VAL A 65 -0.57 11.48 -3.25
C VAL A 65 -0.90 10.74 -4.55
N ALA A 66 -1.80 9.77 -4.51
CA ALA A 66 -2.22 8.98 -5.67
C ALA A 66 -3.05 9.77 -6.70
N GLY A 67 -3.54 10.96 -6.38
CA GLY A 67 -4.30 11.83 -7.30
C GLY A 67 -3.60 13.14 -7.61
N ASP A 68 -2.46 13.40 -7.01
CA ASP A 68 -1.78 14.69 -7.09
C ASP A 68 -1.19 14.90 -8.49
N LYS A 69 -1.62 16.00 -9.12
CA LYS A 69 -1.07 16.49 -10.38
C LYS A 69 0.00 17.58 -10.14
N SER A 70 0.25 17.95 -8.88
CA SER A 70 1.29 18.92 -8.54
C SER A 70 2.68 18.32 -8.68
N TYR A 71 3.70 19.16 -8.74
CA TYR A 71 5.10 18.74 -8.77
C TYR A 71 5.69 18.57 -7.36
N ALA A 72 4.91 18.74 -6.31
CA ALA A 72 5.35 18.57 -4.95
C ALA A 72 5.46 17.08 -4.63
N ARG A 73 6.68 16.57 -4.54
CA ARG A 73 6.95 15.19 -4.13
C ARG A 73 6.56 15.01 -2.66
N ARG A 74 5.58 14.15 -2.40
CA ARG A 74 5.13 13.78 -1.06
C ARG A 74 5.04 12.28 -0.95
N GLY A 75 5.33 11.75 0.26
CA GLY A 75 5.16 10.34 0.58
C GLY A 75 3.74 10.06 1.10
N ALA A 76 3.26 8.84 0.91
CA ALA A 76 2.11 8.30 1.61
C ALA A 76 2.50 7.03 2.35
N ILE A 77 2.05 6.89 3.59
CA ILE A 77 2.30 5.72 4.43
C ILE A 77 1.10 4.78 4.33
N THR A 78 1.38 3.50 4.03
CA THR A 78 0.35 2.45 4.02
C THR A 78 0.80 1.24 4.81
N PHE A 79 -0.14 0.59 5.49
CA PHE A 79 0.06 -0.70 6.17
C PHE A 79 -0.89 -1.72 5.56
N ASP A 80 -0.41 -2.93 5.32
CA ASP A 80 -1.21 -4.03 4.81
C ASP A 80 -1.62 -5.00 5.94
N ASP A 81 -2.54 -5.90 5.65
CA ASP A 81 -3.09 -6.99 6.46
C ASP A 81 -3.96 -6.59 7.65
N GLY A 82 -3.85 -5.37 8.17
CA GLY A 82 -4.56 -4.98 9.39
C GLY A 82 -4.00 -5.65 10.64
N LEU A 83 -2.69 -5.66 10.78
CA LEU A 83 -1.96 -6.27 11.90
C LEU A 83 -2.10 -5.44 13.18
N GLU A 84 -2.04 -6.10 14.34
CA GLU A 84 -2.23 -5.45 15.66
C GLU A 84 -1.14 -4.42 15.97
N ASP A 85 0.10 -4.66 15.52
CA ASP A 85 1.21 -3.73 15.74
C ASP A 85 1.09 -2.42 14.96
N THR A 86 0.26 -2.38 13.90
CA THR A 86 -0.14 -1.12 13.28
C THR A 86 -0.82 -0.19 14.31
N TYR A 87 -1.66 -0.73 15.20
CA TYR A 87 -2.33 0.04 16.23
C TYR A 87 -1.45 0.25 17.47
N THR A 88 -0.78 -0.81 17.94
CA THR A 88 -0.07 -0.77 19.24
C THR A 88 1.29 -0.09 19.15
N VAL A 89 1.93 -0.07 17.96
CA VAL A 89 3.28 0.46 17.77
C VAL A 89 3.31 1.61 16.76
N ALA A 90 2.85 1.39 15.53
CA ALA A 90 3.01 2.40 14.47
C ALA A 90 2.09 3.61 14.67
N TYR A 91 0.83 3.40 15.03
CA TYR A 91 -0.17 4.47 15.17
C TYR A 91 0.21 5.54 16.21
N PRO A 92 0.65 5.22 17.46
CA PRO A 92 1.10 6.25 18.39
C PRO A 92 2.21 7.14 17.84
N ILE A 93 3.19 6.56 17.15
CA ILE A 93 4.32 7.27 16.54
C ILE A 93 3.83 8.22 15.42
N LEU A 94 2.96 7.73 14.54
CA LEU A 94 2.42 8.52 13.44
C LEU A 94 1.50 9.64 13.92
N ARG A 95 0.69 9.37 14.94
CA ARG A 95 -0.22 10.34 15.55
C ARG A 95 0.53 11.49 16.22
N GLU A 96 1.58 11.19 17.00
CA GLU A 96 2.45 12.21 17.62
C GLU A 96 3.06 13.13 16.56
N ARG A 97 3.51 12.57 15.43
CA ARG A 97 4.10 13.30 14.30
C ARG A 97 3.08 13.93 13.36
N ARG A 98 1.78 13.69 13.58
CA ARG A 98 0.68 14.12 12.70
C ARG A 98 0.86 13.65 11.25
N ILE A 99 1.39 12.45 11.08
CA ILE A 99 1.58 11.83 9.76
C ILE A 99 0.32 11.03 9.41
N PRO A 100 -0.38 11.37 8.30
CA PRO A 100 -1.51 10.59 7.84
C PRO A 100 -1.06 9.24 7.27
N PHE A 101 -1.87 8.21 7.47
CA PHE A 101 -1.60 6.89 6.92
C PHE A 101 -2.88 6.15 6.53
N THR A 102 -2.73 5.09 5.73
CA THR A 102 -3.81 4.19 5.35
C THR A 102 -3.50 2.79 5.86
N VAL A 103 -4.48 2.13 6.47
CA VAL A 103 -4.40 0.70 6.80
C VAL A 103 -5.34 -0.08 5.88
N PHE A 104 -4.79 -1.04 5.13
CA PHE A 104 -5.54 -1.98 4.30
C PHE A 104 -5.80 -3.25 5.10
N VAL A 105 -7.08 -3.56 5.32
CA VAL A 105 -7.53 -4.57 6.27
C VAL A 105 -8.09 -5.79 5.55
N LEU A 106 -7.67 -6.97 5.99
CA LEU A 106 -8.28 -8.25 5.63
C LEU A 106 -9.57 -8.42 6.42
N SER A 107 -10.72 -8.44 5.74
CA SER A 107 -12.02 -8.41 6.43
C SER A 107 -12.31 -9.63 7.30
N HIS A 108 -11.68 -10.78 7.00
CA HIS A 108 -11.88 -12.03 7.75
C HIS A 108 -11.01 -12.14 9.00
N THR A 109 -9.90 -11.41 9.07
CA THR A 109 -8.93 -11.51 10.17
C THR A 109 -9.22 -10.58 11.34
N VAL A 110 -10.15 -9.64 11.19
CA VAL A 110 -10.51 -8.68 12.24
C VAL A 110 -10.97 -9.42 13.51
N GLY A 111 -10.27 -9.17 14.61
CA GLY A 111 -10.49 -9.82 15.91
C GLY A 111 -9.78 -11.16 16.10
N MET A 112 -9.00 -11.62 15.10
CA MET A 112 -8.13 -12.79 15.26
C MET A 112 -6.84 -12.40 16.01
N PRO A 113 -6.18 -13.33 16.70
CA PRO A 113 -4.89 -13.06 17.35
C PRO A 113 -3.85 -12.52 16.36
N GLY A 114 -3.15 -11.44 16.74
CA GLY A 114 -2.15 -10.76 15.90
C GLY A 114 -2.70 -9.76 14.88
N TYR A 115 -4.02 -9.65 14.77
CA TYR A 115 -4.69 -8.67 13.91
C TYR A 115 -5.46 -7.65 14.74
N LEU A 116 -5.83 -6.54 14.11
CA LEU A 116 -6.64 -5.49 14.72
C LEU A 116 -7.93 -6.07 15.32
N SER A 117 -8.21 -5.76 16.57
CA SER A 117 -9.52 -6.01 17.15
C SER A 117 -10.58 -5.12 16.50
N ARG A 118 -11.85 -5.46 16.70
CA ARG A 118 -12.96 -4.62 16.23
C ARG A 118 -12.90 -3.22 16.84
N GLU A 119 -12.59 -3.12 18.12
CA GLU A 119 -12.50 -1.88 18.88
C GLU A 119 -11.35 -1.00 18.38
N GLN A 120 -10.15 -1.60 18.18
CA GLN A 120 -8.97 -0.93 17.64
C GLN A 120 -9.25 -0.38 16.23
N LEU A 121 -9.86 -1.19 15.37
CA LEU A 121 -10.21 -0.75 14.01
C LEU A 121 -11.24 0.38 13.99
N LEU A 122 -12.24 0.32 14.87
CA LEU A 122 -13.24 1.39 15.04
C LEU A 122 -12.60 2.69 15.58
N GLU A 123 -11.64 2.59 16.51
CA GLU A 123 -10.89 3.75 17.00
C GLU A 123 -10.03 4.38 15.89
N LEU A 124 -9.21 3.58 15.19
CA LEU A 124 -8.44 4.05 14.04
C LEU A 124 -9.34 4.75 13.03
N SER A 125 -10.49 4.18 12.75
CA SER A 125 -11.41 4.71 11.75
C SER A 125 -11.97 6.09 12.08
N LYS A 126 -11.93 6.53 13.33
CA LYS A 126 -12.41 7.85 13.79
C LYS A 126 -11.33 8.92 13.77
N ASP A 127 -10.05 8.53 13.71
CA ASP A 127 -8.96 9.50 13.66
C ASP A 127 -8.85 10.10 12.25
N PRO A 128 -8.87 11.44 12.09
CA PRO A 128 -8.75 12.10 10.79
C PRO A 128 -7.43 11.85 10.07
N LEU A 129 -6.39 11.37 10.76
CA LEU A 129 -5.12 10.97 10.16
C LEU A 129 -5.18 9.57 9.52
N VAL A 130 -6.21 8.78 9.81
CA VAL A 130 -6.30 7.39 9.40
C VAL A 130 -7.36 7.17 8.33
N THR A 131 -6.95 6.53 7.24
CA THR A 131 -7.87 5.99 6.24
C THR A 131 -7.88 4.47 6.34
N VAL A 132 -9.06 3.86 6.37
CA VAL A 132 -9.19 2.39 6.28
C VAL A 132 -9.53 2.02 4.84
N GLY A 133 -8.70 1.16 4.26
CA GLY A 133 -8.90 0.52 2.96
C GLY A 133 -9.13 -0.99 3.09
N VAL A 134 -9.42 -1.65 1.98
CA VAL A 134 -9.68 -3.09 1.91
C VAL A 134 -8.48 -3.81 1.32
N HIS A 135 -8.08 -4.93 1.95
CA HIS A 135 -7.00 -5.81 1.46
C HIS A 135 -7.51 -7.20 1.03
N GLY A 136 -8.79 -7.31 0.74
CA GLY A 136 -9.45 -8.57 0.50
C GLY A 136 -10.04 -9.18 1.78
N SER A 137 -10.35 -10.47 1.71
CA SER A 137 -10.93 -11.23 2.81
C SER A 137 -9.89 -12.08 3.54
N ARG A 138 -9.16 -12.93 2.79
CA ARG A 138 -8.26 -13.97 3.29
C ARG A 138 -6.86 -13.92 2.71
N HIS A 139 -6.48 -12.81 2.09
CA HIS A 139 -5.16 -12.60 1.48
C HIS A 139 -4.84 -13.58 0.33
N ARG A 140 -5.82 -13.86 -0.54
CA ARG A 140 -5.62 -14.76 -1.67
C ARG A 140 -4.98 -14.05 -2.87
N ILE A 141 -4.22 -14.79 -3.68
CA ILE A 141 -3.71 -14.33 -4.97
C ILE A 141 -4.88 -14.28 -5.96
N LEU A 142 -5.41 -13.08 -6.24
CA LEU A 142 -6.63 -12.89 -7.02
C LEU A 142 -6.56 -13.48 -8.43
N THR A 143 -5.38 -13.53 -9.03
CA THR A 143 -5.16 -14.12 -10.37
C THR A 143 -5.29 -15.64 -10.40
N GLU A 144 -5.23 -16.29 -9.23
CA GLU A 144 -5.35 -17.75 -9.06
C GLU A 144 -6.72 -18.16 -8.50
N CYS A 145 -7.56 -17.19 -8.14
CA CYS A 145 -8.88 -17.40 -7.56
C CYS A 145 -9.93 -17.75 -8.61
N THR A 146 -10.91 -18.59 -8.22
CA THR A 146 -12.15 -18.76 -8.96
C THR A 146 -12.97 -17.47 -8.98
N PRO A 147 -13.96 -17.30 -9.88
CA PRO A 147 -14.83 -16.13 -9.88
C PRO A 147 -15.55 -15.89 -8.54
N GLU A 148 -15.97 -16.95 -7.85
CA GLU A 148 -16.62 -16.90 -6.54
C GLU A 148 -15.65 -16.40 -5.46
N GLU A 149 -14.41 -16.88 -5.48
CA GLU A 149 -13.35 -16.42 -4.59
C GLU A 149 -12.95 -14.96 -4.87
N GLN A 150 -12.88 -14.54 -6.14
CA GLN A 150 -12.67 -13.15 -6.50
C GLN A 150 -13.80 -12.26 -5.98
N ALA A 151 -15.06 -12.73 -6.06
CA ALA A 151 -16.20 -12.00 -5.50
C ALA A 151 -16.10 -11.89 -3.97
N GLU A 152 -15.69 -12.93 -3.28
CA GLU A 152 -15.44 -12.91 -1.83
C GLU A 152 -14.34 -11.91 -1.45
N GLU A 153 -13.19 -11.93 -2.15
CA GLU A 153 -12.04 -11.08 -1.87
C GLU A 153 -12.30 -9.59 -2.22
N ILE A 154 -13.08 -9.31 -3.27
CA ILE A 154 -13.26 -7.94 -3.77
C ILE A 154 -14.56 -7.30 -3.24
N PHE A 155 -15.70 -7.98 -3.34
CA PHE A 155 -17.01 -7.40 -3.01
C PHE A 155 -17.42 -7.68 -1.55
N ALA A 156 -17.38 -8.95 -1.12
CA ALA A 156 -17.85 -9.32 0.21
C ALA A 156 -16.94 -8.74 1.30
N SER A 157 -15.63 -8.67 1.07
CA SER A 157 -14.67 -8.04 1.96
C SER A 157 -14.99 -6.55 2.19
N LYS A 158 -15.29 -5.82 1.11
CA LYS A 158 -15.72 -4.41 1.16
C LYS A 158 -16.98 -4.25 2.01
N GLN A 159 -18.02 -5.04 1.69
CA GLN A 159 -19.30 -4.97 2.40
C GLN A 159 -19.16 -5.25 3.90
N ARG A 160 -18.32 -6.22 4.29
CA ARG A 160 -18.07 -6.53 5.72
C ARG A 160 -17.41 -5.37 6.44
N LEU A 161 -16.37 -4.77 5.85
CA LEU A 161 -15.68 -3.64 6.47
C LEU A 161 -16.57 -2.41 6.53
N GLU A 162 -17.31 -2.10 5.48
CA GLU A 162 -18.26 -0.98 5.46
C GLU A 162 -19.38 -1.15 6.50
N ALA A 163 -19.92 -2.36 6.64
CA ALA A 163 -20.92 -2.68 7.67
C ALA A 163 -20.36 -2.54 9.09
N LEU A 164 -19.11 -2.97 9.31
CA LEU A 164 -18.43 -2.86 10.60
C LEU A 164 -18.13 -1.41 10.97
N LEU A 165 -17.70 -0.60 10.00
CA LEU A 165 -17.24 0.78 10.22
C LEU A 165 -18.38 1.80 10.14
N GLY A 166 -19.50 1.47 9.53
CA GLY A 166 -20.59 2.40 9.23
C GLY A 166 -20.23 3.47 8.19
N LYS A 167 -19.19 3.26 7.40
CA LYS A 167 -18.70 4.19 6.39
C LYS A 167 -18.12 3.48 5.17
N LYS A 168 -17.98 4.20 4.06
CA LYS A 168 -17.41 3.66 2.83
C LYS A 168 -15.91 3.38 2.94
N CYS A 169 -15.46 2.29 2.29
CA CYS A 169 -14.07 1.91 2.10
C CYS A 169 -13.76 1.95 0.59
N ASP A 170 -13.27 3.07 0.11
CA ASP A 170 -13.12 3.34 -1.33
C ASP A 170 -11.75 2.96 -1.90
N LEU A 171 -10.82 2.50 -1.06
CA LEU A 171 -9.46 2.16 -1.44
C LEU A 171 -9.26 0.64 -1.31
N PHE A 172 -8.57 0.05 -2.30
CA PHE A 172 -8.25 -1.37 -2.34
C PHE A 172 -6.76 -1.60 -2.54
N ALA A 173 -6.15 -2.52 -1.80
CA ALA A 173 -4.80 -3.01 -2.07
C ALA A 173 -4.87 -4.47 -2.50
N TYR A 174 -4.24 -4.80 -3.63
CA TYR A 174 -4.19 -6.18 -4.13
C TYR A 174 -3.29 -7.02 -3.25
N SER A 175 -3.82 -8.11 -2.70
CA SER A 175 -3.01 -9.11 -1.99
C SER A 175 -1.89 -9.61 -2.89
N HIS A 176 -0.66 -9.70 -2.38
CA HIS A 176 0.55 -10.00 -3.13
C HIS A 176 0.86 -9.02 -4.28
N GLY A 177 0.13 -7.91 -4.39
CA GLY A 177 0.29 -6.93 -5.47
C GLY A 177 -0.13 -7.42 -6.87
N GLN A 178 -0.73 -8.61 -6.98
CA GLN A 178 -1.04 -9.25 -8.27
C GLN A 178 -2.44 -8.90 -8.77
N TYR A 179 -2.52 -8.58 -10.05
CA TYR A 179 -3.77 -8.28 -10.75
C TYR A 179 -3.65 -8.56 -12.25
N ASN A 180 -4.77 -8.63 -12.93
CA ASN A 180 -4.90 -8.66 -14.37
C ASN A 180 -6.06 -7.75 -14.82
N GLU A 181 -6.28 -7.60 -16.13
CA GLU A 181 -7.32 -6.73 -16.66
C GLU A 181 -8.73 -7.04 -16.13
N ASN A 182 -9.03 -8.31 -15.93
CA ASN A 182 -10.34 -8.74 -15.40
C ASN A 182 -10.51 -8.27 -13.95
N ILE A 183 -9.47 -8.45 -13.11
CA ILE A 183 -9.47 -8.00 -11.72
C ILE A 183 -9.58 -6.49 -11.62
N LEU A 184 -8.92 -5.73 -12.51
CA LEU A 184 -9.08 -4.27 -12.57
C LEU A 184 -10.53 -3.87 -12.84
N LYS A 185 -11.21 -4.56 -13.78
CA LYS A 185 -12.63 -4.32 -14.09
C LYS A 185 -13.53 -4.68 -12.91
N LEU A 186 -13.29 -5.81 -12.23
CA LEU A 186 -14.04 -6.21 -11.04
C LEU A 186 -13.86 -5.21 -9.90
N THR A 187 -12.65 -4.71 -9.68
CA THR A 187 -12.35 -3.69 -8.67
C THR A 187 -13.08 -2.39 -8.97
N ALA A 188 -13.10 -1.95 -10.23
CA ALA A 188 -13.88 -0.79 -10.65
C ALA A 188 -15.39 -1.00 -10.45
N PHE A 189 -15.90 -2.17 -10.84
CA PHE A 189 -17.32 -2.53 -10.70
C PHE A 189 -17.77 -2.64 -9.24
N ALA A 190 -16.88 -3.05 -8.32
CA ALA A 190 -17.14 -3.07 -6.89
C ALA A 190 -17.23 -1.65 -6.27
N GLY A 191 -16.97 -0.60 -7.07
CA GLY A 191 -17.09 0.79 -6.63
C GLY A 191 -15.91 1.26 -5.79
N TYR A 192 -14.73 0.64 -5.92
CA TYR A 192 -13.52 1.22 -5.40
C TYR A 192 -13.12 2.43 -6.25
N ARG A 193 -12.62 3.47 -5.62
CA ARG A 193 -12.18 4.69 -6.29
C ARG A 193 -10.73 4.59 -6.75
N LYS A 194 -9.89 3.91 -5.98
CA LYS A 194 -8.48 3.67 -6.29
C LYS A 194 -8.05 2.29 -5.80
N ALA A 195 -7.09 1.70 -6.53
CA ALA A 195 -6.46 0.47 -6.10
C ALA A 195 -4.94 0.52 -6.26
N PHE A 196 -4.26 -0.25 -5.42
CA PHE A 196 -2.82 -0.20 -5.19
C PHE A 196 -2.20 -1.58 -5.35
N ALA A 197 -1.09 -1.61 -6.09
CA ALA A 197 -0.29 -2.82 -6.33
C ALA A 197 1.09 -2.69 -5.68
N VAL A 198 1.90 -3.73 -5.79
CA VAL A 198 3.32 -3.71 -5.40
C VAL A 198 4.15 -3.65 -6.69
N ALA A 199 4.99 -2.63 -6.83
CA ALA A 199 5.79 -2.46 -8.04
C ALA A 199 7.23 -1.99 -7.77
N GLY A 200 7.61 -1.77 -6.50
CA GLY A 200 8.97 -1.40 -6.11
C GLY A 200 9.51 -0.14 -6.79
N ARG A 201 8.63 0.81 -7.10
CA ARG A 201 8.99 2.06 -7.77
C ARG A 201 8.09 3.22 -7.34
N PRO A 202 8.57 4.47 -7.41
CA PRO A 202 7.76 5.65 -7.14
C PRO A 202 6.65 5.84 -8.19
N LEU A 203 5.67 6.68 -7.85
CA LEU A 203 4.63 7.12 -8.77
C LEU A 203 5.19 7.90 -9.95
N ASN A 204 4.67 7.60 -11.13
CA ASN A 204 4.99 8.33 -12.35
C ASN A 204 3.72 8.70 -13.10
N ARG A 205 3.38 9.98 -13.15
CA ARG A 205 2.15 10.51 -13.79
C ARG A 205 1.98 10.17 -15.26
N HIS A 206 3.06 9.82 -15.95
CA HIS A 206 2.99 9.44 -17.37
C HIS A 206 2.61 7.98 -17.57
N PHE A 207 2.98 7.12 -16.64
CA PHE A 207 2.70 5.69 -16.67
C PHE A 207 1.48 5.31 -15.83
N ASP A 208 1.33 5.91 -14.65
CA ASP A 208 0.28 5.57 -13.68
C ASP A 208 -1.00 6.38 -13.96
N LYS A 209 -1.56 6.22 -15.14
CA LYS A 209 -2.72 7.00 -15.61
C LYS A 209 -4.07 6.48 -15.14
N GLY A 210 -4.12 5.24 -14.70
CA GLY A 210 -5.35 4.60 -14.26
C GLY A 210 -5.49 4.58 -12.75
N PRO A 211 -6.72 4.64 -12.21
CA PRO A 211 -6.94 4.68 -10.76
C PRO A 211 -6.78 3.32 -10.07
N TYR A 212 -6.60 2.22 -10.82
CA TYR A 212 -6.71 0.87 -10.26
C TYR A 212 -5.40 0.08 -10.23
N ALA A 213 -4.23 0.71 -10.40
CA ALA A 213 -2.94 0.03 -10.31
C ALA A 213 -1.81 0.99 -9.90
N TYR A 214 -2.03 1.81 -8.88
CA TYR A 214 -0.97 2.67 -8.36
C TYR A 214 0.14 1.82 -7.74
N PRO A 215 1.42 2.07 -8.09
CA PRO A 215 2.55 1.35 -7.53
C PRO A 215 2.79 1.73 -6.08
N ARG A 216 3.24 0.75 -5.29
CA ARG A 216 3.74 0.94 -3.93
C ARG A 216 5.13 0.35 -3.80
N GLU A 217 5.94 0.93 -2.96
CA GLU A 217 7.27 0.48 -2.62
C GLU A 217 7.24 -0.19 -1.24
N SER A 218 7.68 -1.44 -1.16
CA SER A 218 7.80 -2.15 0.11
C SER A 218 8.99 -1.62 0.89
N VAL A 219 8.75 -1.27 2.15
CA VAL A 219 9.78 -0.83 3.09
C VAL A 219 9.94 -1.90 4.16
N GLU A 220 10.83 -2.84 3.89
CA GLU A 220 11.11 -3.97 4.76
C GLU A 220 12.62 -4.15 4.88
N GLU A 221 13.08 -4.70 5.99
CA GLU A 221 14.44 -5.18 6.10
C GLU A 221 14.59 -6.47 5.26
N ASP A 222 14.67 -6.32 3.94
CA ASP A 222 15.10 -7.44 3.09
C ASP A 222 16.62 -7.46 3.06
N THR A 223 17.19 -8.42 3.78
CA THR A 223 18.62 -8.73 3.74
C THR A 223 19.04 -9.46 2.44
N ARG A 224 18.15 -9.57 1.46
CA ARG A 224 18.46 -10.15 0.15
C ARG A 224 18.52 -9.03 -0.90
N PRO A 225 19.63 -8.94 -1.67
CA PRO A 225 19.66 -8.03 -2.81
C PRO A 225 18.54 -8.45 -3.79
N MET A 226 17.57 -7.58 -3.98
CA MET A 226 16.58 -7.73 -5.04
C MET A 226 17.26 -7.58 -6.40
N PHE A 227 17.73 -8.63 -6.97
CA PHE A 227 18.45 -8.79 -8.23
C PHE A 227 19.95 -9.06 -8.01
N GLY A 228 20.29 -10.35 -8.00
CA GLY A 228 21.62 -10.79 -8.44
C GLY A 228 21.78 -10.39 -9.90
N LEU A 229 22.79 -9.57 -10.16
CA LEU A 229 23.38 -9.42 -11.49
C LEU A 229 24.05 -10.71 -11.93
#